data_bb1a6629f41e982644786b48def7193b
#
_entry.id   bb1a6629f41e982644786b48def7193b
#
_cell.length_a   1.000
_cell.length_b   1.000
_cell.length_c   1.000
_cell.angle_alpha   90.00
_cell.angle_beta   90.00
_cell.angle_gamma   90.00
#
_symmetry.space_group_name_H-M   'P 1'
#
loop_
_entity.id
_entity.type
_entity.pdbx_description
1 polymer ?
#
loop_
_entity_poly.entity_id
_entity_poly.type
_entity_poly.pdbx_seq_one_letter_code
_entity_poly.pdbx_strand_id
1 'polypeptide(L)'
;MRKVGVLAAACVAACAAGASGFKVQSGYLIAAEQKSNSIVAIDARQAGAPAWAWEWKASRDPGIAKGDAKLFNAPSDCKADGDSVLMIASCGNFAELSLATGLAVCYGHVGGNPHSITRLPGKGMFATASSVSHSVTIVSTADNPFSPELQPKKAYPLTSAHGVEWDAKRNCLWALGHTNLVRYAWSETQFELSAVRDYDFRPVGGGGGHDLAPDGAGGYFITTGKCLVHFDPNAGEFRLVERLKDIKAYSPNKTWGNAYTTVRTVWWTDRIIVKKGDEERVIGPYPGVKFYKARWMK
;
A
#
# COMPACT_ATOMS: atom_id res chain seq x y z
N MET A 1 -38.51 44.17 34.69
CA MET A 1 -37.24 44.39 33.93
C MET A 1 -36.44 43.12 33.95
N ARG A 2 -36.44 42.34 32.85
CA ARG A 2 -35.66 41.10 32.68
C ARG A 2 -34.37 41.46 31.96
N LYS A 3 -33.22 41.18 32.57
CA LYS A 3 -31.89 41.32 31.95
C LYS A 3 -31.64 40.12 31.02
N VAL A 4 -31.48 40.41 29.75
CA VAL A 4 -31.04 39.43 28.73
C VAL A 4 -29.52 39.37 28.82
N GLY A 5 -29.02 38.23 29.22
CA GLY A 5 -27.56 37.95 29.18
C GLY A 5 -27.14 37.53 27.77
N VAL A 6 -26.26 38.28 27.19
CA VAL A 6 -25.58 37.94 25.91
C VAL A 6 -24.49 36.93 26.22
N LEU A 7 -24.66 35.69 25.76
CA LEU A 7 -23.55 34.71 25.71
C LEU A 7 -22.62 35.09 24.56
N ALA A 8 -21.42 35.50 24.91
CA ALA A 8 -20.33 35.66 23.96
C ALA A 8 -19.81 34.27 23.57
N ALA A 9 -20.04 33.89 22.33
CA ALA A 9 -19.38 32.69 21.73
C ALA A 9 -17.90 32.99 21.52
N ALA A 10 -17.04 32.40 22.33
CA ALA A 10 -15.61 32.41 22.11
C ALA A 10 -15.28 31.52 20.90
N CYS A 11 -15.02 32.14 19.76
CA CYS A 11 -14.35 31.46 18.65
C CYS A 11 -12.95 31.09 19.08
N VAL A 12 -12.72 29.82 19.37
CA VAL A 12 -11.37 29.27 19.47
C VAL A 12 -10.83 29.20 18.05
N ALA A 13 -10.04 30.19 17.65
CA ALA A 13 -9.21 30.12 16.46
C ALA A 13 -8.14 29.05 16.73
N ALA A 14 -8.36 27.82 16.24
CA ALA A 14 -7.30 26.85 16.13
C ALA A 14 -6.29 27.42 15.13
N CYS A 15 -5.12 27.82 15.62
CA CYS A 15 -3.95 28.09 14.78
C CYS A 15 -3.64 26.80 14.00
N ALA A 16 -4.12 26.71 12.77
CA ALA A 16 -3.58 25.81 11.79
C ALA A 16 -2.15 26.30 11.50
N ALA A 17 -1.17 25.71 12.18
CA ALA A 17 0.20 25.74 11.70
C ALA A 17 0.12 25.17 10.28
N GLY A 18 0.34 26.02 9.27
CA GLY A 18 0.23 25.66 7.88
C GLY A 18 1.15 24.48 7.59
N ALA A 19 0.57 23.30 7.45
CA ALA A 19 1.26 22.15 6.94
C ALA A 19 1.64 22.48 5.50
N SER A 20 2.90 22.89 5.27
CA SER A 20 3.46 22.93 3.92
C SER A 20 3.35 21.51 3.39
N GLY A 21 2.52 21.30 2.36
CA GLY A 21 2.28 19.99 1.79
C GLY A 21 3.60 19.28 1.46
N PHE A 22 3.65 17.98 1.71
CA PHE A 22 4.81 17.17 1.36
C PHE A 22 4.91 17.08 -0.17
N LYS A 23 6.04 17.53 -0.71
CA LYS A 23 6.34 17.43 -2.14
C LYS A 23 7.20 16.19 -2.37
N VAL A 24 6.65 15.25 -3.13
CA VAL A 24 7.41 14.09 -3.59
C VAL A 24 8.57 14.56 -4.45
N GLN A 25 9.75 14.06 -4.15
CA GLN A 25 10.95 14.26 -4.93
C GLN A 25 11.55 12.91 -5.29
N SER A 26 12.30 12.87 -6.38
CA SER A 26 13.04 11.68 -6.78
C SER A 26 13.99 11.24 -5.65
N GLY A 27 13.99 9.97 -5.30
CA GLY A 27 14.81 9.43 -4.22
C GLY A 27 14.10 9.30 -2.87
N TYR A 28 12.78 9.56 -2.80
CA TYR A 28 11.98 9.23 -1.62
C TYR A 28 11.43 7.82 -1.69
N LEU A 29 11.41 7.14 -0.54
CA LEU A 29 10.69 5.89 -0.30
C LEU A 29 9.50 6.17 0.60
N ILE A 30 8.37 5.51 0.34
CA ILE A 30 7.24 5.40 1.27
C ILE A 30 7.29 4.01 1.91
N ALA A 31 7.06 3.93 3.22
CA ALA A 31 7.13 2.67 3.95
C ALA A 31 6.01 2.52 4.98
N ALA A 32 5.51 1.29 5.10
CA ALA A 32 4.59 0.86 6.14
C ALA A 32 5.40 0.49 7.40
N GLU A 33 5.30 1.31 8.45
CA GLU A 33 6.03 1.16 9.71
C GLU A 33 5.09 0.65 10.81
N GLN A 34 5.30 -0.60 11.25
CA GLN A 34 4.38 -1.31 12.14
C GLN A 34 4.59 -1.03 13.63
N LYS A 35 5.77 -0.56 14.06
CA LYS A 35 6.02 -0.30 15.49
C LYS A 35 5.23 0.89 16.00
N SER A 36 5.16 1.96 15.23
CA SER A 36 4.41 3.16 15.56
C SER A 36 3.05 3.25 14.86
N ASN A 37 2.69 2.23 14.04
CA ASN A 37 1.48 2.21 13.22
C ASN A 37 1.39 3.44 12.31
N SER A 38 2.45 3.70 11.55
CA SER A 38 2.55 4.86 10.67
C SER A 38 2.88 4.50 9.23
N ILE A 39 2.57 5.43 8.34
CA ILE A 39 3.12 5.48 6.99
C ILE A 39 4.15 6.59 6.99
N VAL A 40 5.36 6.29 6.55
CA VAL A 40 6.49 7.23 6.61
C VAL A 40 7.14 7.40 5.25
N ALA A 41 7.55 8.64 4.91
CA ALA A 41 8.43 8.91 3.78
C ALA A 41 9.86 9.09 4.25
N ILE A 42 10.80 8.48 3.52
CA ILE A 42 12.22 8.44 3.84
C ILE A 42 12.99 9.03 2.66
N ASP A 43 13.83 10.02 2.92
CA ASP A 43 14.78 10.49 1.91
C ASP A 43 15.95 9.49 1.81
N ALA A 44 15.92 8.67 0.79
CA ALA A 44 16.94 7.64 0.59
C ALA A 44 18.32 8.19 0.20
N ARG A 45 18.44 9.50 -0.05
CA ARG A 45 19.73 10.17 -0.34
C ARG A 45 20.50 10.47 0.93
N GLN A 46 19.80 10.58 2.07
CA GLN A 46 20.40 10.91 3.35
C GLN A 46 20.89 9.64 4.06
N ALA A 47 22.12 9.67 4.54
CA ALA A 47 22.64 8.63 5.43
C ALA A 47 22.43 9.08 6.89
N GLY A 48 22.01 8.16 7.75
CA GLY A 48 21.91 8.44 9.19
C GLY A 48 20.56 8.09 9.81
N ALA A 49 20.32 8.57 11.04
CA ALA A 49 19.10 8.30 11.78
C ALA A 49 17.86 8.88 11.07
N PRO A 50 16.70 8.21 11.16
CA PRO A 50 15.52 8.56 10.39
C PRO A 50 14.90 9.85 10.92
N ALA A 51 15.16 10.97 10.25
CA ALA A 51 14.15 12.01 10.23
C ALA A 51 13.16 11.61 9.15
N TRP A 52 11.93 11.24 9.53
CA TRP A 52 10.90 11.03 8.55
C TRP A 52 10.67 12.32 7.77
N ALA A 53 10.80 12.29 6.46
CA ALA A 53 10.50 13.45 5.63
C ALA A 53 9.00 13.78 5.66
N TRP A 54 8.19 12.76 5.92
CA TRP A 54 6.75 12.85 6.15
C TRP A 54 6.29 11.65 6.98
N GLU A 55 5.26 11.85 7.82
CA GLU A 55 4.65 10.80 8.62
C GLU A 55 3.14 11.00 8.70
N TRP A 56 2.38 9.92 8.51
CA TRP A 56 0.96 9.88 8.81
C TRP A 56 0.66 8.79 9.85
N LYS A 57 -0.29 9.12 10.76
CA LYS A 57 -0.84 8.19 11.75
C LYS A 57 -2.34 8.41 11.90
N ALA A 58 -3.12 7.33 11.82
CA ALA A 58 -4.58 7.39 12.01
C ALA A 58 -4.98 8.03 13.34
N SER A 59 -4.25 7.78 14.42
CA SER A 59 -4.52 8.34 15.74
C SER A 59 -4.32 9.85 15.85
N ARG A 60 -3.69 10.48 14.87
CA ARG A 60 -3.45 11.93 14.80
C ARG A 60 -4.25 12.63 13.71
N ASP A 61 -4.94 11.86 12.88
CA ASP A 61 -5.74 12.37 11.77
C ASP A 61 -7.17 12.71 12.27
N PRO A 62 -7.58 14.00 12.19
CA PRO A 62 -8.90 14.41 12.65
C PRO A 62 -10.06 13.86 11.81
N GLY A 63 -9.78 13.41 10.56
CA GLY A 63 -10.76 12.75 9.69
C GLY A 63 -11.03 11.30 10.08
N ILE A 64 -10.19 10.69 10.92
CA ILE A 64 -10.37 9.31 11.37
C ILE A 64 -11.12 9.30 12.73
N ALA A 65 -12.24 8.60 12.79
CA ALA A 65 -12.96 8.42 14.05
C ALA A 65 -12.07 7.69 15.08
N LYS A 66 -12.09 8.15 16.35
CA LYS A 66 -11.20 7.61 17.41
C LYS A 66 -11.35 6.10 17.59
N GLY A 67 -12.57 5.57 17.44
CA GLY A 67 -12.84 4.12 17.52
C GLY A 67 -12.20 3.32 16.38
N ASP A 68 -12.01 3.94 15.22
CA ASP A 68 -11.51 3.29 14.01
C ASP A 68 -9.98 3.34 13.89
N ALA A 69 -9.31 4.25 14.61
CA ALA A 69 -7.87 4.41 14.56
C ALA A 69 -7.11 3.10 14.83
N LYS A 70 -7.60 2.23 15.71
CA LYS A 70 -7.02 0.92 16.00
C LYS A 70 -7.06 -0.06 14.82
N LEU A 71 -7.99 0.12 13.88
CA LEU A 71 -8.13 -0.72 12.68
C LEU A 71 -7.07 -0.38 11.62
N PHE A 72 -6.27 0.68 11.83
CA PHE A 72 -5.08 1.02 11.05
C PHE A 72 -3.79 0.47 11.66
N ASN A 73 -3.86 -0.31 12.73
CA ASN A 73 -2.67 -0.94 13.31
C ASN A 73 -2.08 -1.98 12.35
N ALA A 74 -0.77 -2.18 12.47
CA ALA A 74 0.03 -3.04 11.61
C ALA A 74 -0.14 -2.71 10.12
N PRO A 75 0.25 -1.49 9.66
CA PRO A 75 0.21 -1.14 8.24
C PRO A 75 0.99 -2.16 7.42
N SER A 76 0.36 -2.66 6.34
CA SER A 76 0.84 -3.81 5.58
C SER A 76 1.17 -3.49 4.12
N ASP A 77 0.69 -2.39 3.57
CA ASP A 77 1.10 -1.86 2.27
C ASP A 77 0.92 -0.34 2.21
N CYS A 78 1.73 0.30 1.37
CA CYS A 78 1.57 1.69 1.00
C CYS A 78 2.12 1.92 -0.41
N LYS A 79 1.38 2.69 -1.22
CA LYS A 79 1.71 2.99 -2.61
C LYS A 79 1.49 4.47 -2.89
N ALA A 80 2.47 5.12 -3.53
CA ALA A 80 2.24 6.44 -4.08
C ALA A 80 1.30 6.33 -5.29
N ASP A 81 0.31 7.23 -5.36
CA ASP A 81 -0.71 7.29 -6.39
C ASP A 81 -1.02 8.76 -6.72
N GLY A 82 -0.24 9.34 -7.64
CA GLY A 82 -0.27 10.77 -7.92
C GLY A 82 0.09 11.61 -6.68
N ASP A 83 -0.79 12.53 -6.31
CA ASP A 83 -0.64 13.40 -5.13
C ASP A 83 -1.14 12.74 -3.83
N SER A 84 -1.39 11.44 -3.87
CA SER A 84 -1.91 10.66 -2.76
C SER A 84 -0.99 9.48 -2.41
N VAL A 85 -1.22 8.92 -1.23
CA VAL A 85 -0.71 7.61 -0.82
C VAL A 85 -1.90 6.71 -0.51
N LEU A 86 -1.98 5.57 -1.17
CA LEU A 86 -2.88 4.50 -0.77
C LEU A 86 -2.19 3.67 0.30
N MET A 87 -2.86 3.47 1.43
CA MET A 87 -2.36 2.61 2.51
C MET A 87 -3.40 1.59 2.94
N ILE A 88 -2.93 0.46 3.45
CA ILE A 88 -3.77 -0.57 4.05
C ILE A 88 -3.08 -1.20 5.25
N ALA A 89 -3.85 -1.62 6.24
CA ALA A 89 -3.35 -2.20 7.48
C ALA A 89 -3.90 -3.60 7.72
N SER A 90 -3.10 -4.50 8.28
CA SER A 90 -3.49 -5.89 8.59
C SER A 90 -4.71 -5.98 9.50
N CYS A 91 -4.98 -4.95 10.33
CA CYS A 91 -6.19 -4.87 11.14
C CYS A 91 -7.46 -4.50 10.35
N GLY A 92 -7.35 -4.29 9.02
CA GLY A 92 -8.49 -4.29 8.10
C GLY A 92 -8.87 -2.96 7.49
N ASN A 93 -8.38 -1.82 7.99
CA ASN A 93 -8.65 -0.53 7.38
C ASN A 93 -7.66 -0.18 6.28
N PHE A 94 -8.16 0.57 5.30
CA PHE A 94 -7.37 1.29 4.30
C PHE A 94 -7.70 2.77 4.31
N ALA A 95 -6.83 3.58 3.75
CA ALA A 95 -7.08 5.01 3.48
C ALA A 95 -6.37 5.47 2.21
N GLU A 96 -6.93 6.50 1.60
CA GLU A 96 -6.26 7.40 0.69
C GLU A 96 -5.80 8.63 1.47
N LEU A 97 -4.51 8.94 1.43
CA LEU A 97 -3.88 10.03 2.16
C LEU A 97 -3.43 11.11 1.17
N SER A 98 -3.84 12.35 1.38
CA SER A 98 -3.34 13.48 0.59
C SER A 98 -1.94 13.88 1.03
N LEU A 99 -0.99 13.93 0.13
CA LEU A 99 0.37 14.43 0.40
C LEU A 99 0.38 15.95 0.61
N ALA A 100 -0.59 16.66 0.01
CA ALA A 100 -0.69 18.12 0.16
C ALA A 100 -1.16 18.53 1.57
N THR A 101 -2.08 17.79 2.17
CA THR A 101 -2.65 18.11 3.49
C THR A 101 -2.08 17.24 4.62
N GLY A 102 -1.50 16.09 4.29
CA GLY A 102 -1.07 15.09 5.27
C GLY A 102 -2.23 14.38 5.97
N LEU A 103 -3.45 14.45 5.42
CA LEU A 103 -4.67 13.89 6.03
C LEU A 103 -5.31 12.85 5.10
N ALA A 104 -6.14 11.99 5.69
CA ALA A 104 -6.97 11.07 4.93
C ALA A 104 -8.00 11.82 4.08
N VAL A 105 -8.13 11.41 2.83
CA VAL A 105 -9.17 11.85 1.89
C VAL A 105 -10.40 10.97 2.02
N CYS A 106 -10.17 9.69 2.24
CA CYS A 106 -11.20 8.70 2.54
C CYS A 106 -10.59 7.51 3.27
N TYR A 107 -11.42 6.71 3.93
CA TYR A 107 -11.03 5.43 4.50
C TYR A 107 -12.20 4.45 4.54
N GLY A 108 -11.88 3.17 4.73
CA GLY A 108 -12.87 2.12 4.91
C GLY A 108 -12.28 0.84 5.50
N HIS A 109 -13.15 -0.14 5.76
CA HIS A 109 -12.79 -1.42 6.35
C HIS A 109 -13.10 -2.59 5.42
N VAL A 110 -12.09 -3.43 5.14
CA VAL A 110 -12.25 -4.63 4.32
C VAL A 110 -12.09 -5.93 5.13
N GLY A 111 -11.34 -5.90 6.22
CA GLY A 111 -11.08 -7.08 7.07
C GLY A 111 -10.15 -8.11 6.42
N GLY A 112 -10.02 -9.28 7.06
CA GLY A 112 -9.35 -10.45 6.47
C GLY A 112 -7.83 -10.37 6.34
N ASN A 113 -7.15 -9.53 7.14
CA ASN A 113 -5.71 -9.32 7.07
C ASN A 113 -5.23 -8.89 5.66
N PRO A 114 -5.61 -7.69 5.21
CA PRO A 114 -5.25 -7.23 3.88
C PRO A 114 -3.77 -6.83 3.78
N HIS A 115 -3.19 -7.04 2.59
CA HIS A 115 -1.76 -6.84 2.32
C HIS A 115 -1.48 -6.01 1.07
N SER A 116 -2.49 -5.60 0.32
CA SER A 116 -2.31 -4.73 -0.83
C SER A 116 -3.60 -3.99 -1.17
N ILE A 117 -3.43 -2.81 -1.76
CA ILE A 117 -4.49 -1.95 -2.24
C ILE A 117 -4.09 -1.31 -3.57
N THR A 118 -5.05 -1.10 -4.46
CA THR A 118 -4.90 -0.29 -5.67
C THR A 118 -6.19 0.44 -5.99
N ARG A 119 -6.08 1.59 -6.65
CA ARG A 119 -7.24 2.30 -7.19
C ARG A 119 -7.75 1.59 -8.44
N LEU A 120 -9.06 1.51 -8.60
CA LEU A 120 -9.73 1.14 -9.84
C LEU A 120 -10.25 2.39 -10.56
N PRO A 121 -10.52 2.33 -11.87
CA PRO A 121 -11.28 3.36 -12.55
C PRO A 121 -12.65 3.57 -11.87
N GLY A 122 -13.06 4.83 -11.78
CA GLY A 122 -14.26 5.24 -11.09
C GLY A 122 -13.97 6.03 -9.81
N LYS A 123 -14.93 6.85 -9.40
CA LYS A 123 -14.78 7.70 -8.22
C LYS A 123 -14.76 6.86 -6.94
N GLY A 124 -13.68 6.97 -6.17
CA GLY A 124 -13.55 6.29 -4.87
C GLY A 124 -13.55 4.76 -4.95
N MET A 125 -13.15 4.17 -6.09
CA MET A 125 -13.13 2.73 -6.31
C MET A 125 -11.77 2.15 -5.97
N PHE A 126 -11.74 1.07 -5.17
CA PHE A 126 -10.52 0.39 -4.77
C PHE A 126 -10.66 -1.13 -4.86
N ALA A 127 -9.54 -1.79 -5.15
CA ALA A 127 -9.38 -3.23 -4.96
C ALA A 127 -8.34 -3.49 -3.88
N THR A 128 -8.59 -4.50 -3.04
CA THR A 128 -7.71 -4.94 -1.96
C THR A 128 -7.47 -6.44 -2.02
N ALA A 129 -6.34 -6.89 -1.51
CA ALA A 129 -6.01 -8.31 -1.39
C ALA A 129 -5.86 -8.67 0.09
N SER A 130 -6.65 -9.65 0.57
CA SER A 130 -6.70 -10.08 1.96
C SER A 130 -6.32 -11.55 2.11
N SER A 131 -5.26 -11.83 2.88
CA SER A 131 -4.65 -13.16 2.94
C SER A 131 -5.45 -14.17 3.76
N VAL A 132 -6.04 -13.75 4.88
CA VAL A 132 -6.81 -14.65 5.78
C VAL A 132 -8.23 -14.88 5.27
N SER A 133 -8.87 -13.87 4.68
CA SER A 133 -10.15 -14.06 4.00
C SER A 133 -10.02 -14.72 2.64
N HIS A 134 -8.79 -14.96 2.14
CA HIS A 134 -8.53 -15.57 0.84
C HIS A 134 -9.28 -14.87 -0.29
N SER A 135 -9.24 -13.53 -0.33
CA SER A 135 -10.07 -12.78 -1.27
C SER A 135 -9.40 -11.53 -1.83
N VAL A 136 -9.79 -11.21 -3.05
CA VAL A 136 -9.74 -9.86 -3.61
C VAL A 136 -11.07 -9.20 -3.32
N THR A 137 -11.07 -8.01 -2.72
CA THR A 137 -12.30 -7.28 -2.38
C THR A 137 -12.30 -5.95 -3.12
N ILE A 138 -13.41 -5.66 -3.84
CA ILE A 138 -13.66 -4.34 -4.41
C ILE A 138 -14.61 -3.56 -3.52
N VAL A 139 -14.32 -2.28 -3.35
CA VAL A 139 -15.08 -1.36 -2.47
C VAL A 139 -15.22 -0.01 -3.11
N SER A 140 -16.27 0.72 -2.71
CA SER A 140 -16.44 2.15 -3.06
C SER A 140 -16.51 3.00 -1.80
N THR A 141 -15.83 4.14 -1.84
CA THR A 141 -15.93 5.22 -0.85
C THR A 141 -16.70 6.42 -1.39
N ALA A 142 -17.27 6.32 -2.61
CA ALA A 142 -17.84 7.46 -3.34
C ALA A 142 -18.97 8.16 -2.58
N ASP A 143 -19.85 7.38 -1.92
CA ASP A 143 -21.03 7.88 -1.22
C ASP A 143 -20.80 8.13 0.27
N ASN A 144 -19.80 7.47 0.85
CA ASN A 144 -19.44 7.60 2.26
C ASN A 144 -17.92 7.51 2.45
N PRO A 145 -17.18 8.61 2.25
CA PRO A 145 -15.71 8.58 2.22
C PRO A 145 -15.06 8.36 3.58
N PHE A 146 -15.79 8.51 4.69
CA PHE A 146 -15.26 8.40 6.05
C PHE A 146 -16.07 7.41 6.89
N SER A 147 -16.15 6.17 6.44
CA SER A 147 -16.89 5.12 7.15
C SER A 147 -16.17 3.77 7.07
N PRO A 148 -16.14 3.01 8.18
CA PRO A 148 -15.72 1.61 8.13
C PRO A 148 -16.74 0.72 7.40
N GLU A 149 -18.00 1.15 7.30
CA GLU A 149 -19.07 0.41 6.63
C GLU A 149 -19.20 0.84 5.18
N LEU A 150 -18.44 0.20 4.31
CA LEU A 150 -18.44 0.49 2.87
C LEU A 150 -19.52 -0.30 2.13
N GLN A 151 -20.25 0.40 1.28
CA GLN A 151 -21.19 -0.17 0.31
C GLN A 151 -21.08 0.59 -1.01
N PRO A 152 -21.10 -0.07 -2.17
CA PRO A 152 -21.07 -1.54 -2.35
C PRO A 152 -19.71 -2.16 -2.01
N LYS A 153 -19.73 -3.46 -1.66
CA LYS A 153 -18.54 -4.28 -1.40
C LYS A 153 -18.73 -5.68 -1.97
N LYS A 154 -17.81 -6.14 -2.81
CA LYS A 154 -17.82 -7.51 -3.36
C LYS A 154 -16.48 -8.19 -3.15
N ALA A 155 -16.48 -9.47 -2.78
CA ALA A 155 -15.29 -10.27 -2.57
C ALA A 155 -15.22 -11.43 -3.57
N TYR A 156 -14.01 -11.68 -4.09
CA TYR A 156 -13.71 -12.73 -5.07
C TYR A 156 -12.65 -13.67 -4.49
N PRO A 157 -12.88 -15.00 -4.51
CA PRO A 157 -11.94 -15.95 -3.94
C PRO A 157 -10.57 -15.91 -4.61
N LEU A 158 -9.50 -15.80 -3.81
CA LEU A 158 -8.12 -15.96 -4.24
C LEU A 158 -7.28 -16.40 -3.04
N THR A 159 -6.79 -17.63 -3.07
CA THR A 159 -6.06 -18.23 -1.94
C THR A 159 -4.89 -17.38 -1.52
N SER A 160 -4.87 -16.94 -0.25
CA SER A 160 -3.83 -16.10 0.35
C SER A 160 -3.50 -14.88 -0.53
N ALA A 161 -4.52 -14.10 -0.89
CA ALA A 161 -4.34 -12.91 -1.72
C ALA A 161 -3.42 -11.88 -1.05
N HIS A 162 -2.34 -11.46 -1.74
CA HIS A 162 -1.30 -10.60 -1.18
C HIS A 162 -0.95 -9.37 -2.02
N GLY A 163 -1.31 -9.34 -3.30
CA GLY A 163 -1.00 -8.24 -4.20
C GLY A 163 -2.16 -7.90 -5.12
N VAL A 164 -2.40 -6.63 -5.36
CA VAL A 164 -3.30 -6.13 -6.41
C VAL A 164 -2.66 -4.93 -7.10
N GLU A 165 -2.73 -4.91 -8.44
CA GLU A 165 -2.24 -3.81 -9.27
C GLU A 165 -3.19 -3.55 -10.45
N TRP A 166 -3.59 -2.29 -10.62
CA TRP A 166 -4.35 -1.86 -11.78
C TRP A 166 -3.43 -1.62 -12.97
N ASP A 167 -3.71 -2.27 -14.08
CA ASP A 167 -3.03 -2.10 -15.35
C ASP A 167 -3.88 -1.23 -16.29
N ALA A 168 -3.62 0.06 -16.27
CA ALA A 168 -4.36 1.02 -17.10
C ALA A 168 -4.14 0.76 -18.60
N LYS A 169 -2.97 0.26 -19.00
CA LYS A 169 -2.66 -0.04 -20.41
C LYS A 169 -3.50 -1.20 -20.96
N ARG A 170 -3.75 -2.22 -20.11
CA ARG A 170 -4.53 -3.41 -20.48
C ARG A 170 -5.96 -3.38 -19.96
N ASN A 171 -6.34 -2.31 -19.26
CA ASN A 171 -7.64 -2.12 -18.64
C ASN A 171 -8.06 -3.35 -17.82
N CYS A 172 -7.19 -3.79 -16.90
CA CYS A 172 -7.43 -4.97 -16.10
C CYS A 172 -6.80 -4.87 -14.71
N LEU A 173 -7.31 -5.65 -13.77
CA LEU A 173 -6.71 -5.84 -12.45
C LEU A 173 -5.88 -7.12 -12.45
N TRP A 174 -4.64 -7.02 -11.99
CA TRP A 174 -3.80 -8.15 -11.63
C TRP A 174 -3.91 -8.41 -10.13
N ALA A 175 -4.13 -9.67 -9.74
CA ALA A 175 -4.20 -10.08 -8.35
C ALA A 175 -3.32 -11.29 -8.08
N LEU A 176 -2.44 -11.16 -7.08
CA LEU A 176 -1.48 -12.17 -6.66
C LEU A 176 -2.05 -13.01 -5.51
N GLY A 177 -2.15 -14.30 -5.75
CA GLY A 177 -2.45 -15.32 -4.74
C GLY A 177 -1.20 -16.02 -4.20
N HIS A 178 -1.41 -17.13 -3.49
CA HIS A 178 -0.33 -17.94 -2.93
C HIS A 178 0.60 -18.52 -4.01
N THR A 179 0.04 -19.00 -5.13
CA THR A 179 0.76 -19.72 -6.19
C THR A 179 0.44 -19.21 -7.58
N ASN A 180 -0.46 -18.25 -7.68
CA ASN A 180 -1.01 -17.81 -8.96
C ASN A 180 -1.16 -16.30 -9.06
N LEU A 181 -1.14 -15.81 -10.29
CA LEU A 181 -1.45 -14.44 -10.67
C LEU A 181 -2.70 -14.47 -11.54
N VAL A 182 -3.77 -13.82 -11.09
CA VAL A 182 -5.04 -13.77 -11.81
C VAL A 182 -5.22 -12.44 -12.50
N ARG A 183 -5.59 -12.46 -13.77
CA ARG A 183 -6.06 -11.31 -14.53
C ARG A 183 -7.57 -11.21 -14.43
N TYR A 184 -8.08 -10.06 -13.98
CA TYR A 184 -9.50 -9.75 -13.95
C TYR A 184 -9.83 -8.61 -14.91
N ALA A 185 -10.93 -8.74 -15.66
CA ALA A 185 -11.61 -7.61 -16.27
C ALA A 185 -12.40 -6.85 -15.18
N TRP A 186 -12.45 -5.53 -15.26
CA TRP A 186 -13.23 -4.67 -14.39
C TRP A 186 -14.39 -4.05 -15.14
N SER A 187 -15.58 -4.11 -14.54
CA SER A 187 -16.78 -3.42 -15.00
C SER A 187 -17.22 -2.41 -13.92
N GLU A 188 -17.01 -1.13 -14.16
CA GLU A 188 -17.45 -0.07 -13.26
C GLU A 188 -18.98 -0.03 -13.17
N THR A 189 -19.67 -0.16 -14.28
CA THR A 189 -21.14 -0.11 -14.36
C THR A 189 -21.84 -1.26 -13.62
N GLN A 190 -21.21 -2.44 -13.60
CA GLN A 190 -21.71 -3.62 -12.89
C GLN A 190 -21.12 -3.75 -11.49
N PHE A 191 -20.13 -2.93 -11.14
CA PHE A 191 -19.34 -3.08 -9.94
C PHE A 191 -18.84 -4.52 -9.76
N GLU A 192 -18.10 -5.04 -10.76
CA GLU A 192 -17.77 -6.46 -10.83
C GLU A 192 -16.41 -6.74 -11.44
N LEU A 193 -15.73 -7.77 -10.89
CA LEU A 193 -14.57 -8.43 -11.49
C LEU A 193 -14.98 -9.72 -12.17
N SER A 194 -14.45 -9.95 -13.36
CA SER A 194 -14.57 -11.23 -14.07
C SER A 194 -13.19 -11.82 -14.31
N ALA A 195 -12.91 -13.03 -13.80
CA ALA A 195 -11.64 -13.68 -14.03
C ALA A 195 -11.45 -13.99 -15.52
N VAL A 196 -10.39 -13.48 -16.11
CA VAL A 196 -10.05 -13.66 -17.53
C VAL A 196 -9.06 -14.79 -17.70
N ARG A 197 -8.03 -14.84 -16.83
CA ARG A 197 -6.97 -15.85 -16.90
C ARG A 197 -6.27 -16.01 -15.56
N ASP A 198 -5.89 -17.24 -15.27
CA ASP A 198 -5.09 -17.64 -14.12
C ASP A 198 -3.74 -18.17 -14.60
N TYR A 199 -2.67 -17.69 -13.99
CA TYR A 199 -1.28 -18.01 -14.33
C TYR A 199 -0.58 -18.62 -13.12
N ASP A 200 -0.17 -19.86 -13.21
CA ASP A 200 0.57 -20.59 -12.16
C ASP A 200 2.06 -20.27 -12.21
N PHE A 201 2.64 -19.70 -11.16
CA PHE A 201 4.06 -19.43 -11.08
C PHE A 201 4.88 -20.45 -10.27
N ARG A 202 4.24 -21.53 -9.78
CA ARG A 202 4.94 -22.61 -9.04
C ARG A 202 6.14 -23.19 -9.78
N PRO A 203 6.09 -23.42 -11.09
CA PRO A 203 7.22 -23.98 -11.81
C PRO A 203 8.49 -23.15 -11.74
N VAL A 204 8.37 -21.84 -11.56
CA VAL A 204 9.48 -20.87 -11.54
C VAL A 204 9.77 -20.37 -10.13
N GLY A 205 8.74 -19.98 -9.39
CA GLY A 205 8.84 -19.29 -8.11
C GLY A 205 8.48 -20.11 -6.88
N GLY A 206 7.93 -21.30 -7.06
CA GLY A 206 7.41 -22.14 -5.99
C GLY A 206 6.04 -21.65 -5.52
N GLY A 207 5.94 -21.07 -4.33
CA GLY A 207 4.70 -20.54 -3.76
C GLY A 207 4.99 -19.44 -2.75
N GLY A 208 3.92 -18.93 -2.10
CA GLY A 208 4.05 -17.88 -1.10
C GLY A 208 4.27 -16.52 -1.74
N GLY A 209 3.41 -16.14 -2.70
CA GLY A 209 3.40 -14.78 -3.25
C GLY A 209 3.18 -13.74 -2.16
N HIS A 210 4.07 -12.72 -2.07
CA HIS A 210 4.00 -11.69 -1.03
C HIS A 210 3.82 -10.28 -1.57
N ASP A 211 4.38 -9.98 -2.72
CA ASP A 211 4.28 -8.66 -3.32
C ASP A 211 4.17 -8.72 -4.84
N LEU A 212 3.40 -7.81 -5.39
CA LEU A 212 3.23 -7.57 -6.82
C LEU A 212 3.62 -6.13 -7.11
N ALA A 213 4.66 -5.93 -7.92
CA ALA A 213 5.18 -4.60 -8.21
C ALA A 213 5.37 -4.40 -9.72
N PRO A 214 4.83 -3.30 -10.32
CA PRO A 214 5.05 -3.00 -11.72
C PRO A 214 6.55 -2.71 -11.99
N ASP A 215 7.07 -3.20 -13.13
CA ASP A 215 8.46 -3.00 -13.54
C ASP A 215 8.72 -1.66 -14.23
N GLY A 216 7.65 -0.90 -14.49
CA GLY A 216 7.69 0.37 -15.24
C GLY A 216 7.81 0.20 -16.77
N ALA A 217 7.85 -1.03 -17.28
CA ALA A 217 7.87 -1.34 -18.71
C ALA A 217 6.64 -2.13 -19.17
N GLY A 218 5.74 -2.45 -18.25
CA GLY A 218 4.48 -3.16 -18.48
C GLY A 218 4.48 -4.62 -18.07
N GLY A 219 5.53 -5.08 -17.39
CA GLY A 219 5.63 -6.34 -16.68
C GLY A 219 5.53 -6.16 -15.17
N TYR A 220 5.65 -7.26 -14.43
CA TYR A 220 5.51 -7.28 -12.98
C TYR A 220 6.59 -8.12 -12.31
N PHE A 221 7.10 -7.63 -11.20
CA PHE A 221 7.87 -8.43 -10.25
C PHE A 221 6.95 -9.03 -9.20
N ILE A 222 7.20 -10.30 -8.88
CA ILE A 222 6.52 -11.06 -7.83
C ILE A 222 7.58 -11.51 -6.84
N THR A 223 7.40 -11.17 -5.58
CA THR A 223 8.22 -11.71 -4.49
C THR A 223 7.56 -12.95 -3.91
N THR A 224 8.37 -13.94 -3.60
CA THR A 224 7.95 -15.16 -2.92
C THR A 224 8.83 -15.41 -1.69
N GLY A 225 8.51 -16.42 -0.89
CA GLY A 225 9.38 -16.83 0.22
C GLY A 225 10.75 -17.37 -0.22
N LYS A 226 10.98 -17.60 -1.53
CA LYS A 226 12.19 -18.27 -2.07
C LYS A 226 12.95 -17.46 -3.10
N CYS A 227 12.27 -16.58 -3.83
CA CYS A 227 12.87 -15.88 -4.97
C CYS A 227 12.09 -14.66 -5.42
N LEU A 228 12.69 -13.90 -6.31
CA LEU A 228 12.08 -12.85 -7.12
C LEU A 228 11.79 -13.41 -8.51
N VAL A 229 10.55 -13.27 -8.97
CA VAL A 229 10.06 -13.70 -10.27
C VAL A 229 9.62 -12.48 -11.07
N HIS A 230 9.83 -12.48 -12.38
CA HIS A 230 9.26 -11.49 -13.30
C HIS A 230 8.20 -12.15 -14.17
N PHE A 231 7.09 -11.47 -14.34
CA PHE A 231 6.00 -11.84 -15.24
C PHE A 231 5.93 -10.88 -16.42
N ASP A 232 5.91 -11.44 -17.64
CA ASP A 232 5.60 -10.70 -18.86
C ASP A 232 4.15 -10.96 -19.26
N PRO A 233 3.24 -9.97 -19.13
CA PRO A 233 1.84 -10.14 -19.49
C PRO A 233 1.59 -10.34 -20.99
N ASN A 234 2.51 -9.93 -21.86
CA ASN A 234 2.34 -10.09 -23.30
C ASN A 234 2.64 -11.53 -23.74
N ALA A 235 3.69 -12.12 -23.18
CA ALA A 235 4.00 -13.54 -23.39
C ALA A 235 3.13 -14.44 -22.50
N GLY A 236 2.67 -13.96 -21.36
CA GLY A 236 2.01 -14.77 -20.34
C GLY A 236 2.96 -15.70 -19.62
N GLU A 237 4.23 -15.29 -19.49
CA GLU A 237 5.32 -16.14 -19.01
C GLU A 237 5.99 -15.57 -17.77
N PHE A 238 6.43 -16.48 -16.90
CA PHE A 238 7.26 -16.17 -15.75
C PHE A 238 8.71 -16.54 -15.99
N ARG A 239 9.62 -15.72 -15.46
CA ARG A 239 11.05 -16.03 -15.40
C ARG A 239 11.60 -15.79 -13.99
N LEU A 240 12.52 -16.64 -13.55
CA LEU A 240 13.29 -16.42 -12.33
C LEU A 240 14.23 -15.23 -12.55
N VAL A 241 14.20 -14.27 -11.64
CA VAL A 241 15.11 -13.12 -11.66
C VAL A 241 16.29 -13.38 -10.74
N GLU A 242 16.00 -13.68 -9.47
CA GLU A 242 17.04 -13.89 -8.46
C GLU A 242 16.52 -14.79 -7.33
N ARG A 243 17.40 -15.60 -6.75
CA ARG A 243 17.10 -16.42 -5.58
C ARG A 243 17.31 -15.62 -4.30
N LEU A 244 16.38 -14.73 -4.03
CA LEU A 244 16.32 -13.92 -2.81
C LEU A 244 15.26 -14.50 -1.89
N LYS A 245 15.62 -14.83 -0.65
CA LYS A 245 14.69 -15.40 0.33
C LYS A 245 13.97 -14.30 1.12
N ASP A 246 12.74 -14.61 1.51
CA ASP A 246 11.97 -13.85 2.50
C ASP A 246 11.76 -12.36 2.16
N ILE A 247 11.59 -12.04 0.88
CA ILE A 247 11.33 -10.68 0.44
C ILE A 247 9.84 -10.37 0.64
N LYS A 248 9.54 -9.31 1.39
CA LYS A 248 8.17 -8.82 1.63
C LYS A 248 7.72 -7.77 0.64
N ALA A 249 8.61 -6.92 0.17
CA ALA A 249 8.32 -5.94 -0.86
C ALA A 249 9.49 -5.76 -1.80
N TYR A 250 9.19 -5.45 -3.05
CA TYR A 250 10.16 -5.10 -4.08
C TYR A 250 9.67 -3.89 -4.87
N SER A 251 10.51 -2.89 -5.03
CA SER A 251 10.18 -1.67 -5.77
C SER A 251 11.32 -1.31 -6.71
N PRO A 252 11.15 -1.56 -8.03
CA PRO A 252 12.20 -1.26 -9.00
C PRO A 252 12.29 0.23 -9.27
N ASN A 253 13.54 0.71 -9.46
CA ASN A 253 13.83 2.06 -9.90
C ASN A 253 15.14 2.11 -10.67
N LYS A 254 15.11 2.57 -11.92
CA LYS A 254 16.28 2.62 -12.80
C LYS A 254 17.35 3.62 -12.33
N THR A 255 16.93 4.72 -11.72
CA THR A 255 17.82 5.78 -11.24
C THR A 255 18.46 5.42 -9.91
N TRP A 256 17.65 5.00 -8.93
CA TRP A 256 18.07 4.80 -7.55
C TRP A 256 18.41 3.37 -7.19
N GLY A 257 18.10 2.40 -8.05
CA GLY A 257 18.20 0.97 -7.77
C GLY A 257 16.92 0.37 -7.23
N ASN A 258 16.91 -0.95 -7.09
CA ASN A 258 15.75 -1.70 -6.65
C ASN A 258 15.70 -1.75 -5.12
N ALA A 259 14.66 -1.16 -4.52
CA ALA A 259 14.45 -1.21 -3.08
C ALA A 259 13.67 -2.46 -2.69
N TYR A 260 14.07 -3.11 -1.60
CA TYR A 260 13.35 -4.25 -1.06
C TYR A 260 13.44 -4.37 0.46
N THR A 261 12.44 -5.00 1.06
CA THR A 261 12.41 -5.36 2.46
C THR A 261 12.49 -6.88 2.60
N THR A 262 13.37 -7.35 3.48
CA THR A 262 13.51 -8.77 3.81
C THR A 262 13.06 -9.02 5.24
N VAL A 263 12.40 -10.14 5.47
CA VAL A 263 12.02 -10.56 6.83
C VAL A 263 13.24 -11.15 7.52
N ARG A 264 13.71 -10.50 8.56
CA ARG A 264 14.80 -11.06 9.41
C ARG A 264 14.29 -11.73 10.66
N THR A 265 13.16 -11.30 11.15
CA THR A 265 12.38 -11.86 12.23
C THR A 265 10.98 -12.12 11.70
N VAL A 266 10.00 -12.43 12.47
CA VAL A 266 8.75 -13.05 12.01
C VAL A 266 8.07 -12.37 10.82
N TRP A 267 8.01 -11.01 10.71
CA TRP A 267 7.23 -10.34 9.63
C TRP A 267 7.75 -8.96 9.21
N TRP A 268 8.84 -8.46 9.78
CA TRP A 268 9.32 -7.10 9.57
C TRP A 268 10.85 -6.99 9.57
N THR A 269 11.36 -5.85 9.15
CA THR A 269 12.79 -5.51 9.14
C THR A 269 13.03 -4.11 9.70
N ASP A 270 14.22 -3.86 10.22
CA ASP A 270 14.67 -2.55 10.69
C ASP A 270 15.34 -1.70 9.59
N ARG A 271 15.38 -2.20 8.36
CA ARG A 271 16.10 -1.58 7.24
C ARG A 271 15.44 -1.82 5.90
N ILE A 272 15.81 -1.00 4.92
CA ILE A 272 15.46 -1.18 3.52
C ILE A 272 16.77 -1.38 2.76
N ILE A 273 16.82 -2.37 1.89
CA ILE A 273 17.98 -2.65 1.05
C ILE A 273 17.72 -2.05 -0.33
N VAL A 274 18.71 -1.37 -0.89
CA VAL A 274 18.68 -0.81 -2.25
C VAL A 274 19.83 -1.39 -3.04
N LYS A 275 19.53 -2.12 -4.11
CA LYS A 275 20.51 -2.78 -4.99
C LYS A 275 20.50 -2.13 -6.37
N LYS A 276 21.65 -1.71 -6.87
CA LYS A 276 21.84 -1.15 -8.21
C LYS A 276 23.04 -1.82 -8.87
N GLY A 277 22.80 -2.72 -9.82
CA GLY A 277 23.83 -3.62 -10.33
C GLY A 277 24.37 -4.49 -9.20
N ASP A 278 25.69 -4.50 -9.03
CA ASP A 278 26.38 -5.24 -7.97
C ASP A 278 26.50 -4.46 -6.66
N GLU A 279 26.16 -3.15 -6.68
CA GLU A 279 26.22 -2.32 -5.49
C GLU A 279 24.95 -2.51 -4.62
N GLU A 280 25.16 -2.74 -3.33
CA GLU A 280 24.10 -2.80 -2.33
C GLU A 280 24.30 -1.71 -1.28
N ARG A 281 23.24 -0.96 -1.02
CA ARG A 281 23.17 0.07 0.02
C ARG A 281 22.05 -0.26 0.99
N VAL A 282 22.31 -0.06 2.27
CA VAL A 282 21.34 -0.24 3.34
C VAL A 282 20.88 1.12 3.84
N ILE A 283 19.56 1.33 3.86
CA ILE A 283 18.89 2.45 4.51
C ILE A 283 18.45 1.96 5.88
N GLY A 284 19.06 2.49 6.93
CA GLY A 284 19.02 1.94 8.28
C GLY A 284 20.35 1.24 8.64
N PRO A 285 20.42 0.33 9.63
CA PRO A 285 19.28 -0.11 10.46
C PRO A 285 18.77 1.00 11.38
N TYR A 286 17.46 0.99 11.61
CA TYR A 286 16.82 1.94 12.52
C TYR A 286 16.32 1.22 13.77
N PRO A 287 17.02 1.34 14.91
CA PRO A 287 16.65 0.63 16.13
C PRO A 287 15.19 0.90 16.54
N GLY A 288 14.44 -0.17 16.76
CA GLY A 288 13.05 -0.08 17.17
C GLY A 288 12.03 0.14 16.07
N VAL A 289 12.45 0.35 14.82
CA VAL A 289 11.58 0.46 13.64
C VAL A 289 11.21 -0.93 13.11
N LYS A 290 10.01 -1.06 12.54
CA LYS A 290 9.48 -2.30 11.98
C LYS A 290 8.86 -2.06 10.60
N PHE A 291 9.68 -1.97 9.55
CA PHE A 291 9.18 -1.88 8.19
C PHE A 291 8.58 -3.22 7.73
N TYR A 292 7.40 -3.16 7.14
CA TYR A 292 6.79 -4.31 6.47
C TYR A 292 7.01 -4.25 4.97
N LYS A 293 6.50 -3.21 4.29
CA LYS A 293 6.76 -2.93 2.88
C LYS A 293 7.31 -1.52 2.69
N ALA A 294 8.15 -1.35 1.69
CA ALA A 294 8.67 -0.06 1.27
C ALA A 294 8.71 0.05 -0.25
N ARG A 295 8.41 1.24 -0.78
CA ARG A 295 8.33 1.49 -2.23
C ARG A 295 8.91 2.84 -2.58
N TRP A 296 9.53 2.95 -3.76
CA TRP A 296 9.88 4.25 -4.31
C TRP A 296 8.63 5.08 -4.58
N MET A 297 8.65 6.33 -4.16
CA MET A 297 7.69 7.33 -4.62
C MET A 297 8.08 7.75 -6.04
N LYS A 298 7.10 7.80 -6.93
CA LYS A 298 7.28 8.10 -8.36
C LYS A 298 6.65 9.42 -8.69
#